data_582bc0d401510174febd289d28f51a13
#
_entry.id   582bc0d401510174febd289d28f51a13
#
_cell.length_a   1.000
_cell.length_b   1.000
_cell.length_c   1.000
_cell.angle_alpha   90.00
_cell.angle_beta   90.00
_cell.angle_gamma   90.00
#
_symmetry.space_group_name_H-M   'P 1'
#
loop_
_entity.id
_entity.type
_entity.pdbx_description
1 polymer ?
#
loop_
_entity_poly.entity_id
_entity_poly.type
_entity_poly.pdbx_seq_one_letter_code
_entity_poly.pdbx_strand_id
1 'polypeptide(L)'
;PLFGNLLFENIYAPLRWLAYRDSGGIMAPAFSKAEYDDRLRRVRDVMRDRGLDAVIIGDPSNINWLCGYDAWSFYTPQMMLVDLDHGPFWMGREMDAGAARFTSYLTADQIIPYPETLVQRPDTHPAVFLADWMAKAGFANAKIGYESDVYYLSPRALAGLQDGMPKAVWVDADLLVNWVRLVKSDAEIAVMREAARIAEIAMQTAWDGARPGVRQCDLMADVIAAQIRGTPEFGGDQTAIHPLILAGEAASTAHPLWNDHVLEDGQTVAFELGGCRKRYNVGLARTVHLGTPSHQLQETAKAVEEGMNAVMAALRADVFAGDVHAAWQKVLDRYGLEKKSRIGYSIGAAYAPDWGEHTLSFRPNEKVPVPENAVVHIILGMWMDGWGMELSETLHVTKTGCDKLADFPQHVHLVQR
;
A
#
# COMPACT_ATOMS: atom_id res chain seq x y z
N PRO A 1 -13.48 13.26 -35.71
CA PRO A 1 -13.52 12.16 -36.61
C PRO A 1 -12.25 12.13 -37.49
N LEU A 2 -11.12 11.82 -36.87
CA LEU A 2 -9.82 11.69 -37.56
C LEU A 2 -8.95 10.64 -36.83
N PHE A 3 -9.49 9.44 -36.67
CA PHE A 3 -8.67 8.27 -36.38
C PHE A 3 -8.87 7.29 -37.56
N GLY A 4 -8.13 7.54 -38.61
CA GLY A 4 -8.01 6.63 -39.74
C GLY A 4 -7.22 5.39 -39.30
N ASN A 5 -7.80 4.23 -39.60
CA ASN A 5 -7.26 2.89 -39.52
C ASN A 5 -5.77 2.82 -39.86
N LEU A 6 -4.90 2.60 -38.91
CA LEU A 6 -3.55 2.08 -39.12
C LEU A 6 -3.52 0.65 -38.56
N LEU A 7 -3.69 -0.24 -39.50
CA LEU A 7 -3.27 -1.66 -39.58
C LEU A 7 -2.61 -2.25 -38.32
N PHE A 8 -3.43 -2.81 -37.43
CA PHE A 8 -3.07 -3.93 -36.56
C PHE A 8 -4.07 -5.08 -36.83
N GLU A 9 -4.05 -5.60 -38.04
CA GLU A 9 -4.70 -6.87 -38.34
C GLU A 9 -3.76 -8.03 -38.02
N ASN A 10 -4.27 -8.94 -37.17
CA ASN A 10 -3.83 -10.30 -36.99
C ASN A 10 -2.57 -10.57 -36.18
N ILE A 11 -2.71 -10.69 -34.82
CA ILE A 11 -2.00 -11.74 -34.07
C ILE A 11 -2.88 -12.39 -32.97
N TYR A 12 -3.97 -11.78 -32.48
CA TYR A 12 -4.85 -12.43 -31.49
C TYR A 12 -6.32 -12.30 -31.85
N ALA A 13 -7.02 -13.44 -31.96
CA ALA A 13 -8.42 -13.52 -32.33
C ALA A 13 -9.34 -12.72 -31.38
N PRO A 14 -10.11 -11.70 -31.87
CA PRO A 14 -10.87 -10.79 -31.01
C PRO A 14 -12.12 -11.39 -30.35
N LEU A 15 -12.60 -12.53 -30.80
CA LEU A 15 -13.93 -13.03 -30.47
C LEU A 15 -14.04 -13.94 -29.24
N ARG A 16 -12.92 -14.41 -28.66
CA ARG A 16 -12.95 -15.20 -27.41
C ARG A 16 -12.92 -14.35 -26.14
N TRP A 17 -12.53 -13.09 -26.22
CA TRP A 17 -12.24 -12.24 -25.07
C TRP A 17 -13.45 -11.48 -24.53
N LEU A 18 -14.39 -11.07 -25.39
CA LEU A 18 -15.65 -10.43 -24.99
C LEU A 18 -16.56 -11.38 -24.20
N ALA A 19 -16.58 -12.68 -24.56
CA ALA A 19 -17.37 -13.69 -23.86
C ALA A 19 -16.83 -14.04 -22.46
N TYR A 20 -15.54 -13.73 -22.16
CA TYR A 20 -14.93 -14.00 -20.85
C TYR A 20 -15.25 -12.94 -19.80
N ARG A 21 -15.52 -11.69 -20.20
CA ARG A 21 -15.97 -10.61 -19.30
C ARG A 21 -17.37 -10.88 -18.74
N ASP A 22 -18.25 -11.46 -19.53
CA ASP A 22 -19.66 -11.72 -19.14
C ASP A 22 -19.83 -13.00 -18.30
N SER A 23 -18.79 -13.83 -18.19
CA SER A 23 -18.84 -15.12 -17.47
C SER A 23 -18.34 -15.09 -16.04
N GLY A 24 -18.12 -13.91 -15.42
CA GLY A 24 -17.61 -13.83 -14.04
C GLY A 24 -16.17 -14.37 -13.90
N GLY A 25 -15.33 -14.13 -14.90
CA GLY A 25 -13.95 -14.63 -14.94
C GLY A 25 -13.14 -14.20 -13.71
N ILE A 26 -12.21 -15.05 -13.31
CA ILE A 26 -11.38 -15.04 -12.10
C ILE A 26 -10.59 -13.72 -11.90
N MET A 27 -10.56 -12.82 -12.89
CA MET A 27 -9.73 -11.61 -12.89
C MET A 27 -10.51 -10.30 -13.20
N ALA A 28 -11.80 -10.25 -12.82
CA ALA A 28 -12.56 -9.00 -12.95
C ALA A 28 -12.01 -7.90 -12.01
N PRO A 29 -12.12 -6.60 -12.39
CA PRO A 29 -11.76 -5.48 -11.53
C PRO A 29 -12.41 -5.60 -10.15
N ALA A 30 -11.67 -5.17 -9.11
CA ALA A 30 -12.06 -5.36 -7.72
C ALA A 30 -13.36 -4.63 -7.33
N PHE A 31 -13.68 -3.55 -8.04
CA PHE A 31 -14.82 -2.68 -7.76
C PHE A 31 -15.68 -2.47 -9.02
N SER A 32 -16.85 -1.86 -8.83
CA SER A 32 -17.72 -1.48 -9.94
C SER A 32 -17.08 -0.39 -10.80
N LYS A 33 -17.49 -0.30 -12.06
CA LYS A 33 -17.03 0.79 -12.92
C LYS A 33 -17.39 2.17 -12.35
N ALA A 34 -18.55 2.30 -11.71
CA ALA A 34 -18.98 3.55 -11.09
C ALA A 34 -18.03 4.02 -9.97
N GLU A 35 -17.45 3.09 -9.21
CA GLU A 35 -16.43 3.39 -8.20
C GLU A 35 -15.16 3.95 -8.85
N TYR A 36 -14.67 3.33 -9.92
CA TYR A 36 -13.50 3.82 -10.66
C TYR A 36 -13.76 5.16 -11.35
N ASP A 37 -14.98 5.38 -11.88
CA ASP A 37 -15.36 6.65 -12.50
C ASP A 37 -15.38 7.79 -11.46
N ASP A 38 -15.84 7.54 -10.24
CA ASP A 38 -15.78 8.53 -9.14
C ASP A 38 -14.35 8.86 -8.74
N ARG A 39 -13.49 7.85 -8.60
CA ARG A 39 -12.06 8.01 -8.29
C ARG A 39 -11.36 8.89 -9.34
N LEU A 40 -11.59 8.58 -10.61
CA LEU A 40 -11.03 9.35 -11.73
C LEU A 40 -11.54 10.80 -11.73
N ARG A 41 -12.85 11.01 -11.46
CA ARG A 41 -13.44 12.34 -11.33
C ARG A 41 -12.75 13.15 -10.22
N ARG A 42 -12.57 12.56 -9.04
CA ARG A 42 -11.89 13.20 -7.90
C ARG A 42 -10.45 13.61 -8.23
N VAL A 43 -9.70 12.77 -8.94
CA VAL A 43 -8.35 13.10 -9.40
C VAL A 43 -8.39 14.25 -10.40
N ARG A 44 -9.30 14.24 -11.38
CA ARG A 44 -9.47 15.31 -12.36
C ARG A 44 -9.87 16.64 -11.73
N ASP A 45 -10.66 16.63 -10.67
CA ASP A 45 -11.02 17.85 -9.93
C ASP A 45 -9.76 18.50 -9.32
N VAL A 46 -8.88 17.73 -8.68
CA VAL A 46 -7.60 18.22 -8.16
C VAL A 46 -6.66 18.67 -9.29
N MET A 47 -6.65 17.99 -10.44
CA MET A 47 -5.88 18.41 -11.60
C MET A 47 -6.32 19.80 -12.10
N ARG A 48 -7.65 20.04 -12.20
CA ARG A 48 -8.21 21.35 -12.57
C ARG A 48 -7.79 22.45 -11.61
N ASP A 49 -7.89 22.19 -10.31
CA ASP A 49 -7.50 23.13 -9.25
C ASP A 49 -6.00 23.50 -9.32
N ARG A 50 -5.14 22.56 -9.73
CA ARG A 50 -3.70 22.76 -9.94
C ARG A 50 -3.35 23.27 -11.35
N GLY A 51 -4.33 23.38 -12.24
CA GLY A 51 -4.15 23.81 -13.65
C GLY A 51 -3.27 22.85 -14.43
N LEU A 52 -3.42 21.54 -14.23
CA LEU A 52 -2.73 20.47 -14.95
C LEU A 52 -3.61 19.96 -16.09
N ASP A 53 -3.03 19.81 -17.28
CA ASP A 53 -3.71 19.22 -18.45
C ASP A 53 -3.69 17.69 -18.38
N ALA A 54 -2.60 17.12 -17.81
CA ALA A 54 -2.42 15.69 -17.64
C ALA A 54 -1.53 15.39 -16.44
N VAL A 55 -1.58 14.14 -15.94
CA VAL A 55 -0.67 13.61 -14.91
C VAL A 55 -0.14 12.24 -15.34
N ILE A 56 1.17 12.03 -15.21
CA ILE A 56 1.84 10.74 -15.32
C ILE A 56 1.90 10.11 -13.93
N ILE A 57 1.32 8.93 -13.82
CA ILE A 57 1.24 8.11 -12.62
C ILE A 57 2.17 6.92 -12.80
N GLY A 58 3.16 6.80 -11.94
CA GLY A 58 4.15 5.71 -11.96
C GLY A 58 3.90 4.65 -10.88
N ASP A 59 3.19 4.99 -9.80
CA ASP A 59 2.90 4.09 -8.70
C ASP A 59 1.86 3.01 -9.11
N PRO A 60 2.20 1.71 -9.08
CA PRO A 60 1.27 0.63 -9.38
C PRO A 60 0.04 0.61 -8.45
N SER A 61 0.17 1.10 -7.22
CA SER A 61 -0.96 1.22 -6.29
C SER A 61 -1.97 2.25 -6.78
N ASN A 62 -1.49 3.39 -7.29
CA ASN A 62 -2.33 4.43 -7.88
C ASN A 62 -2.95 3.98 -9.20
N ILE A 63 -2.20 3.24 -10.03
CA ILE A 63 -2.72 2.64 -11.27
C ILE A 63 -3.83 1.63 -10.96
N ASN A 64 -3.61 0.72 -10.00
CA ASN A 64 -4.62 -0.24 -9.56
C ASN A 64 -5.86 0.49 -9.02
N TRP A 65 -5.68 1.48 -8.16
CA TRP A 65 -6.77 2.25 -7.57
C TRP A 65 -7.62 2.99 -8.62
N LEU A 66 -6.99 3.48 -9.69
CA LEU A 66 -7.67 4.23 -10.76
C LEU A 66 -8.36 3.37 -11.81
N CYS A 67 -7.87 2.18 -12.11
CA CYS A 67 -8.44 1.38 -13.20
C CYS A 67 -8.61 -0.11 -12.91
N GLY A 68 -8.15 -0.59 -11.77
CA GLY A 68 -8.21 -2.01 -11.40
C GLY A 68 -7.06 -2.85 -11.96
N TYR A 69 -6.12 -2.26 -12.72
CA TYR A 69 -4.97 -3.01 -13.23
C TYR A 69 -4.22 -3.72 -12.10
N ASP A 70 -4.11 -5.03 -12.20
CA ASP A 70 -3.47 -5.88 -11.20
C ASP A 70 -2.55 -6.91 -11.86
N ALA A 71 -1.23 -6.61 -11.86
CA ALA A 71 -0.20 -7.50 -12.33
C ALA A 71 1.15 -7.18 -11.68
N TRP A 72 2.03 -8.16 -11.65
CA TRP A 72 3.39 -8.03 -11.12
C TRP A 72 4.39 -7.68 -12.24
N SER A 73 4.20 -6.51 -12.88
CA SER A 73 4.99 -6.07 -14.05
C SER A 73 5.76 -4.76 -13.83
N PHE A 74 5.68 -4.17 -12.66
CA PHE A 74 6.28 -2.87 -12.31
C PHE A 74 7.82 -2.88 -12.22
N TYR A 75 8.46 -4.02 -12.44
CA TYR A 75 9.92 -4.12 -12.64
C TYR A 75 10.37 -3.66 -14.04
N THR A 76 9.46 -3.44 -14.96
CA THR A 76 9.66 -2.76 -16.24
C THR A 76 8.96 -1.41 -16.22
N PRO A 77 9.40 -0.43 -17.05
CA PRO A 77 8.71 0.86 -17.12
C PRO A 77 7.23 0.68 -17.46
N GLN A 78 6.38 1.08 -16.55
CA GLN A 78 4.94 1.20 -16.77
C GLN A 78 4.43 2.48 -16.13
N MET A 79 3.39 3.06 -16.69
CA MET A 79 2.79 4.27 -16.18
C MET A 79 1.35 4.40 -16.66
N MET A 80 0.62 5.32 -16.04
CA MET A 80 -0.70 5.71 -16.51
C MET A 80 -0.71 7.20 -16.82
N LEU A 81 -1.29 7.59 -17.94
CA LEU A 81 -1.62 8.97 -18.24
C LEU A 81 -3.08 9.21 -17.91
N VAL A 82 -3.33 10.18 -17.05
CA VAL A 82 -4.68 10.73 -16.79
C VAL A 82 -4.74 12.14 -17.36
N ASP A 83 -5.72 12.41 -18.19
CA ASP A 83 -6.05 13.75 -18.70
C ASP A 83 -7.43 14.21 -18.20
N LEU A 84 -7.86 15.41 -18.55
CA LEU A 84 -9.10 16.00 -18.06
C LEU A 84 -10.36 15.43 -18.72
N ASP A 85 -10.27 14.93 -19.96
CA ASP A 85 -11.45 14.64 -20.78
C ASP A 85 -11.52 13.20 -21.29
N HIS A 86 -10.37 12.54 -21.51
CA HIS A 86 -10.25 11.19 -22.08
C HIS A 86 -9.57 10.24 -21.08
N GLY A 87 -9.23 9.05 -21.51
CA GLY A 87 -8.48 8.11 -20.69
C GLY A 87 -9.21 7.61 -19.42
N PRO A 88 -8.53 7.08 -18.45
CA PRO A 88 -7.06 7.00 -18.32
C PRO A 88 -6.43 6.05 -19.33
N PHE A 89 -5.15 6.24 -19.65
CA PHE A 89 -4.39 5.39 -20.57
C PHE A 89 -3.31 4.63 -19.81
N TRP A 90 -3.39 3.30 -19.79
CA TRP A 90 -2.32 2.45 -19.29
C TRP A 90 -1.22 2.33 -20.35
N MET A 91 0.02 2.49 -19.94
CA MET A 91 1.20 2.45 -20.79
C MET A 91 2.22 1.47 -20.20
N GLY A 92 2.56 0.42 -20.93
CA GLY A 92 3.45 -0.60 -20.41
C GLY A 92 3.98 -1.51 -21.49
N ARG A 93 4.67 -2.56 -21.08
CA ARG A 93 5.26 -3.57 -21.93
C ARG A 93 4.18 -4.33 -22.72
N GLU A 94 4.44 -4.66 -23.98
CA GLU A 94 3.49 -5.35 -24.86
C GLU A 94 2.96 -6.67 -24.29
N MET A 95 3.83 -7.50 -23.70
CA MET A 95 3.37 -8.77 -23.09
C MET A 95 2.47 -8.56 -21.88
N ASP A 96 2.59 -7.44 -21.15
CA ASP A 96 1.78 -7.11 -19.99
C ASP A 96 0.43 -6.46 -20.36
N ALA A 97 0.24 -6.04 -21.61
CA ALA A 97 -1.02 -5.52 -22.10
C ALA A 97 -2.16 -6.54 -22.00
N GLY A 98 -1.84 -7.84 -22.02
CA GLY A 98 -2.79 -8.90 -21.75
C GLY A 98 -3.40 -8.80 -20.35
N ALA A 99 -2.56 -8.61 -19.32
CA ALA A 99 -3.00 -8.42 -17.95
C ALA A 99 -3.88 -7.15 -17.81
N ALA A 100 -3.50 -6.05 -18.46
CA ALA A 100 -4.30 -4.83 -18.45
C ALA A 100 -5.72 -5.05 -19.00
N ARG A 101 -5.87 -5.86 -20.04
CA ARG A 101 -7.19 -6.22 -20.59
C ARG A 101 -8.03 -7.07 -19.65
N PHE A 102 -7.38 -7.95 -18.86
CA PHE A 102 -8.09 -8.88 -17.98
C PHE A 102 -8.49 -8.28 -16.64
N THR A 103 -7.61 -7.47 -16.04
CA THR A 103 -7.76 -7.03 -14.67
C THR A 103 -8.40 -5.65 -14.54
N SER A 104 -8.36 -4.84 -15.62
CA SER A 104 -8.90 -3.48 -15.62
C SER A 104 -10.20 -3.34 -16.39
N TYR A 105 -10.89 -2.22 -16.20
CA TYR A 105 -12.05 -1.86 -17.02
C TYR A 105 -11.69 -1.11 -18.32
N LEU A 106 -10.39 -0.90 -18.58
CA LEU A 106 -9.92 -0.14 -19.73
C LEU A 106 -10.32 -0.81 -21.05
N THR A 107 -10.65 0.02 -22.04
CA THR A 107 -10.89 -0.41 -23.42
C THR A 107 -9.57 -0.61 -24.17
N ALA A 108 -9.61 -1.29 -25.31
CA ALA A 108 -8.39 -1.62 -26.05
C ALA A 108 -7.60 -0.39 -26.52
N ASP A 109 -8.28 0.71 -26.82
CA ASP A 109 -7.71 2.00 -27.21
C ASP A 109 -7.10 2.79 -26.03
N GLN A 110 -7.41 2.41 -24.80
CA GLN A 110 -6.81 2.96 -23.59
C GLN A 110 -5.56 2.19 -23.11
N ILE A 111 -5.18 1.11 -23.80
CA ILE A 111 -4.01 0.30 -23.46
C ILE A 111 -2.95 0.53 -24.54
N ILE A 112 -1.86 1.18 -24.16
CA ILE A 112 -0.78 1.63 -25.03
C ILE A 112 0.48 0.78 -24.79
N PRO A 113 0.67 -0.33 -25.50
CA PRO A 113 1.83 -1.18 -25.34
C PRO A 113 3.05 -0.63 -26.06
N TYR A 114 4.21 -0.63 -25.41
CA TYR A 114 5.49 -0.43 -26.10
C TYR A 114 6.11 -1.78 -26.51
N PRO A 115 6.85 -1.81 -27.66
CA PRO A 115 7.42 -3.05 -28.20
C PRO A 115 8.47 -3.69 -27.30
N GLU A 116 8.52 -5.04 -27.30
CA GLU A 116 9.52 -5.84 -26.56
C GLU A 116 10.97 -5.45 -26.90
N THR A 117 11.21 -4.96 -28.12
CA THR A 117 12.55 -4.51 -28.58
C THR A 117 13.11 -3.33 -27.78
N LEU A 118 12.29 -2.67 -26.94
CA LEU A 118 12.70 -1.54 -26.08
C LEU A 118 13.03 -1.97 -24.66
N VAL A 119 12.76 -3.24 -24.29
CA VAL A 119 12.95 -3.70 -22.92
C VAL A 119 14.44 -3.89 -22.59
N GLN A 120 14.89 -3.26 -21.49
CA GLN A 120 16.25 -3.37 -20.95
C GLN A 120 17.37 -3.07 -21.95
N ARG A 121 17.16 -2.08 -22.81
CA ARG A 121 18.15 -1.64 -23.80
C ARG A 121 19.06 -0.54 -23.22
N PRO A 122 20.39 -0.57 -23.50
CA PRO A 122 21.30 0.50 -23.06
C PRO A 122 21.18 1.77 -23.93
N ASP A 123 20.78 1.63 -25.19
CA ASP A 123 20.78 2.66 -26.24
C ASP A 123 19.43 3.36 -26.40
N THR A 124 18.36 2.86 -25.79
CA THR A 124 17.02 3.46 -25.84
C THR A 124 16.25 3.20 -24.54
N HIS A 125 15.09 3.82 -24.39
CA HIS A 125 14.21 3.62 -23.25
C HIS A 125 12.74 3.66 -23.68
N PRO A 126 11.84 2.83 -23.11
CA PRO A 126 10.42 2.85 -23.43
C PRO A 126 9.75 4.22 -23.30
N ALA A 127 10.22 5.06 -22.36
CA ALA A 127 9.71 6.42 -22.17
C ALA A 127 9.79 7.30 -23.42
N VAL A 128 10.79 7.10 -24.29
CA VAL A 128 10.91 7.84 -25.56
C VAL A 128 9.78 7.46 -26.50
N PHE A 129 9.44 6.18 -26.58
CA PHE A 129 8.28 5.71 -27.36
C PHE A 129 6.97 6.26 -26.81
N LEU A 130 6.81 6.27 -25.48
CA LEU A 130 5.61 6.77 -24.82
C LEU A 130 5.48 8.28 -24.99
N ALA A 131 6.58 9.03 -24.95
CA ALA A 131 6.60 10.46 -25.22
C ALA A 131 6.16 10.78 -26.65
N ASP A 132 6.63 10.03 -27.65
CA ASP A 132 6.19 10.18 -29.06
C ASP A 132 4.69 9.92 -29.21
N TRP A 133 4.17 8.87 -28.55
CA TRP A 133 2.73 8.61 -28.52
C TRP A 133 1.96 9.77 -27.88
N MET A 134 2.38 10.24 -26.71
CA MET A 134 1.74 11.35 -25.99
C MET A 134 1.76 12.64 -26.82
N ALA A 135 2.89 12.94 -27.47
CA ALA A 135 3.00 14.12 -28.35
C ALA A 135 2.00 14.06 -29.52
N LYS A 136 1.84 12.88 -30.15
CA LYS A 136 0.87 12.64 -31.24
C LYS A 136 -0.57 12.67 -30.75
N ALA A 137 -0.83 12.29 -29.49
CA ALA A 137 -2.14 12.36 -28.84
C ALA A 137 -2.53 13.79 -28.39
N GLY A 138 -1.68 14.80 -28.64
CA GLY A 138 -2.00 16.20 -28.35
C GLY A 138 -1.34 16.83 -27.14
N PHE A 139 -0.51 16.08 -26.40
CA PHE A 139 0.11 16.54 -25.15
C PHE A 139 1.47 17.27 -25.37
N ALA A 140 1.91 17.49 -26.61
CA ALA A 140 3.23 18.06 -26.92
C ALA A 140 3.53 19.43 -26.25
N ASN A 141 2.49 20.22 -25.95
CA ASN A 141 2.60 21.53 -25.29
C ASN A 141 1.84 21.58 -23.95
N ALA A 142 1.41 20.44 -23.43
CA ALA A 142 0.59 20.35 -22.22
C ALA A 142 1.40 20.66 -20.96
N LYS A 143 0.71 21.11 -19.90
CA LYS A 143 1.25 21.15 -18.55
C LYS A 143 1.01 19.82 -17.88
N ILE A 144 2.06 19.02 -17.73
CA ILE A 144 2.01 17.63 -17.29
C ILE A 144 2.58 17.50 -15.88
N GLY A 145 1.75 17.03 -14.95
CA GLY A 145 2.20 16.61 -13.65
C GLY A 145 2.86 15.24 -13.69
N TYR A 146 3.79 14.96 -12.80
CA TYR A 146 4.36 13.63 -12.60
C TYR A 146 4.58 13.35 -11.11
N GLU A 147 4.49 12.10 -10.72
CA GLU A 147 4.79 11.66 -9.35
C GLU A 147 6.31 11.60 -9.17
N SER A 148 6.87 12.55 -8.41
CA SER A 148 8.32 12.66 -8.23
C SER A 148 8.87 11.75 -7.14
N ASP A 149 8.06 11.42 -6.12
CA ASP A 149 8.47 10.62 -4.94
C ASP A 149 7.83 9.24 -4.95
N VAL A 150 8.01 8.50 -6.06
CA VAL A 150 7.55 7.11 -6.20
C VAL A 150 8.70 6.19 -6.62
N TYR A 151 8.71 4.95 -6.13
CA TYR A 151 9.79 3.98 -6.36
C TYR A 151 9.92 3.54 -7.83
N TYR A 152 8.90 3.71 -8.64
CA TYR A 152 8.74 3.05 -9.95
C TYR A 152 8.98 3.98 -11.14
N LEU A 153 8.95 5.29 -10.95
CA LEU A 153 9.29 6.27 -11.98
C LEU A 153 10.78 6.62 -11.91
N SER A 154 11.60 5.90 -12.66
CA SER A 154 13.04 6.14 -12.62
C SER A 154 13.40 7.51 -13.22
N PRO A 155 14.53 8.14 -12.78
CA PRO A 155 15.04 9.38 -13.39
C PRO A 155 15.25 9.24 -14.90
N ARG A 156 15.65 8.06 -15.39
CA ARG A 156 15.82 7.80 -16.83
C ARG A 156 14.49 7.78 -17.57
N ALA A 157 13.42 7.26 -16.95
CA ALA A 157 12.09 7.29 -17.54
C ALA A 157 11.59 8.73 -17.67
N LEU A 158 11.70 9.53 -16.60
CA LEU A 158 11.32 10.93 -16.61
C LEU A 158 12.12 11.74 -17.65
N ALA A 159 13.44 11.60 -17.69
CA ALA A 159 14.29 12.24 -18.70
C ALA A 159 13.86 11.88 -20.13
N GLY A 160 13.58 10.61 -20.40
CA GLY A 160 13.10 10.17 -21.72
C GLY A 160 11.75 10.77 -22.12
N LEU A 161 10.84 10.99 -21.17
CA LEU A 161 9.57 11.69 -21.40
C LEU A 161 9.84 13.17 -21.71
N GLN A 162 10.68 13.84 -20.93
CA GLN A 162 11.01 15.25 -21.08
C GLN A 162 11.76 15.54 -22.40
N ASP A 163 12.72 14.72 -22.74
CA ASP A 163 13.48 14.82 -24.00
C ASP A 163 12.57 14.61 -25.22
N GLY A 164 11.62 13.67 -25.10
CA GLY A 164 10.67 13.39 -26.19
C GLY A 164 9.57 14.45 -26.33
N MET A 165 9.31 15.25 -25.31
CA MET A 165 8.31 16.33 -25.30
C MET A 165 8.91 17.65 -24.77
N PRO A 166 9.87 18.25 -25.45
CA PRO A 166 10.63 19.42 -24.96
C PRO A 166 9.80 20.71 -24.86
N LYS A 167 8.59 20.74 -25.40
CA LYS A 167 7.68 21.90 -25.31
C LYS A 167 6.62 21.75 -24.23
N ALA A 168 6.47 20.55 -23.63
CA ALA A 168 5.58 20.33 -22.51
C ALA A 168 6.16 20.99 -21.24
N VAL A 169 5.29 21.48 -20.39
CA VAL A 169 5.65 22.03 -19.08
C VAL A 169 5.52 20.93 -18.03
N TRP A 170 6.64 20.42 -17.56
CA TRP A 170 6.68 19.37 -16.55
C TRP A 170 6.68 19.96 -15.15
N VAL A 171 5.74 19.51 -14.32
CA VAL A 171 5.59 19.95 -12.93
C VAL A 171 5.53 18.75 -11.98
N ASP A 172 6.11 18.91 -10.81
CA ASP A 172 5.92 17.96 -9.75
C ASP A 172 4.45 17.98 -9.30
N ALA A 173 3.76 16.86 -9.46
CA ALA A 173 2.39 16.70 -8.98
C ALA A 173 2.35 16.33 -7.50
N ASP A 174 3.52 16.15 -6.86
CA ASP A 174 3.59 15.60 -5.53
C ASP A 174 2.78 14.28 -5.47
N LEU A 175 2.38 13.82 -4.37
CA LEU A 175 1.56 12.61 -4.19
C LEU A 175 0.06 12.88 -4.47
N LEU A 176 -0.28 13.51 -5.61
CA LEU A 176 -1.65 13.95 -5.92
C LEU A 176 -2.68 12.83 -5.75
N VAL A 177 -2.44 11.68 -6.36
CA VAL A 177 -3.38 10.55 -6.29
C VAL A 177 -3.42 9.95 -4.88
N ASN A 178 -2.29 9.89 -4.19
CA ASN A 178 -2.20 9.39 -2.82
C ASN A 178 -3.06 10.23 -1.86
N TRP A 179 -3.04 11.56 -2.00
CA TRP A 179 -3.89 12.45 -1.21
C TRP A 179 -5.37 12.29 -1.54
N VAL A 180 -5.73 12.03 -2.79
CA VAL A 180 -7.13 11.77 -3.18
C VAL A 180 -7.62 10.44 -2.62
N ARG A 181 -6.80 9.37 -2.64
CA ARG A 181 -7.18 8.04 -2.14
C ARG A 181 -7.06 7.88 -0.63
N LEU A 182 -6.53 8.89 0.08
CA LEU A 182 -6.49 8.92 1.53
C LEU A 182 -7.87 8.73 2.16
N VAL A 183 -8.90 9.35 1.56
CA VAL A 183 -10.30 9.21 1.97
C VAL A 183 -10.93 8.02 1.25
N LYS A 184 -11.20 6.95 1.99
CA LYS A 184 -11.73 5.68 1.47
C LYS A 184 -13.25 5.77 1.23
N SER A 185 -13.70 5.05 0.21
CA SER A 185 -15.13 4.78 0.02
C SER A 185 -15.59 3.64 0.97
N ASP A 186 -16.91 3.49 1.13
CA ASP A 186 -17.48 2.37 1.90
C ASP A 186 -17.09 1.01 1.29
N ALA A 187 -16.94 0.94 -0.03
CA ALA A 187 -16.50 -0.28 -0.72
C ALA A 187 -15.04 -0.63 -0.40
N GLU A 188 -14.17 0.37 -0.29
CA GLU A 188 -12.76 0.19 0.13
C GLU A 188 -12.69 -0.25 1.59
N ILE A 189 -13.46 0.38 2.48
CA ILE A 189 -13.53 -0.02 3.90
C ILE A 189 -14.02 -1.46 4.04
N ALA A 190 -15.01 -1.90 3.25
CA ALA A 190 -15.49 -3.28 3.27
C ALA A 190 -14.37 -4.27 2.90
N VAL A 191 -13.59 -3.98 1.86
CA VAL A 191 -12.43 -4.80 1.45
C VAL A 191 -11.34 -4.79 2.53
N MET A 192 -11.10 -3.67 3.20
CA MET A 192 -10.12 -3.60 4.29
C MET A 192 -10.58 -4.40 5.52
N ARG A 193 -11.88 -4.51 5.79
CA ARG A 193 -12.40 -5.44 6.82
C ARG A 193 -12.16 -6.92 6.46
N GLU A 194 -12.24 -7.29 5.16
CA GLU A 194 -11.81 -8.62 4.70
C GLU A 194 -10.31 -8.84 4.93
N ALA A 195 -9.48 -7.85 4.59
CA ALA A 195 -8.03 -7.90 4.82
C ALA A 195 -7.69 -8.01 6.33
N ALA A 196 -8.46 -7.36 7.20
CA ALA A 196 -8.29 -7.45 8.65
C ALA A 196 -8.49 -8.88 9.18
N ARG A 197 -9.51 -9.59 8.68
CA ARG A 197 -9.73 -11.01 9.05
C ARG A 197 -8.54 -11.90 8.63
N ILE A 198 -7.91 -11.61 7.51
CA ILE A 198 -6.68 -12.32 7.08
C ILE A 198 -5.51 -11.99 8.04
N ALA A 199 -5.36 -10.72 8.43
CA ALA A 199 -4.34 -10.32 9.40
C ALA A 199 -4.51 -11.01 10.77
N GLU A 200 -5.75 -11.16 11.24
CA GLU A 200 -6.08 -11.88 12.48
C GLU A 200 -5.67 -13.35 12.40
N ILE A 201 -5.98 -14.04 11.30
CA ILE A 201 -5.60 -15.45 11.06
C ILE A 201 -4.08 -15.59 11.01
N ALA A 202 -3.38 -14.69 10.33
CA ALA A 202 -1.92 -14.69 10.25
C ALA A 202 -1.29 -14.47 11.64
N MET A 203 -1.81 -13.52 12.42
CA MET A 203 -1.32 -13.25 13.78
C MET A 203 -1.62 -14.40 14.74
N GLN A 204 -2.80 -15.03 14.65
CA GLN A 204 -3.10 -16.23 15.43
C GLN A 204 -2.14 -17.38 15.09
N THR A 205 -1.82 -17.57 13.82
CA THR A 205 -0.83 -18.56 13.36
C THR A 205 0.54 -18.28 13.97
N ALA A 206 0.96 -17.00 14.00
CA ALA A 206 2.22 -16.60 14.62
C ALA A 206 2.23 -16.87 16.13
N TRP A 207 1.16 -16.54 16.85
CA TRP A 207 1.03 -16.80 18.27
C TRP A 207 1.05 -18.29 18.61
N ASP A 208 0.29 -19.08 17.85
CA ASP A 208 0.20 -20.53 18.08
C ASP A 208 1.52 -21.26 17.74
N GLY A 209 2.29 -20.72 16.79
CA GLY A 209 3.56 -21.30 16.33
C GLY A 209 4.79 -20.85 17.11
N ALA A 210 4.75 -19.69 17.78
CA ALA A 210 5.91 -19.11 18.48
C ALA A 210 6.25 -19.92 19.76
N ARG A 211 7.25 -20.79 19.68
CA ARG A 211 7.71 -21.65 20.79
C ARG A 211 9.22 -21.81 20.76
N PRO A 212 9.89 -22.01 21.92
CA PRO A 212 11.29 -22.37 21.94
C PRO A 212 11.58 -23.61 21.09
N GLY A 213 12.64 -23.56 20.28
CA GLY A 213 13.06 -24.62 19.38
C GLY A 213 12.46 -24.57 17.96
N VAL A 214 11.47 -23.71 17.70
CA VAL A 214 10.92 -23.49 16.35
C VAL A 214 11.85 -22.56 15.58
N ARG A 215 12.19 -22.90 14.34
CA ARG A 215 12.97 -22.01 13.47
C ARG A 215 12.07 -20.86 12.96
N GLN A 216 12.63 -19.65 12.90
CA GLN A 216 11.89 -18.47 12.43
C GLN A 216 11.34 -18.65 11.00
N CYS A 217 12.14 -19.23 10.09
CA CYS A 217 11.73 -19.46 8.71
C CYS A 217 10.55 -20.46 8.59
N ASP A 218 10.50 -21.49 9.44
CA ASP A 218 9.39 -22.45 9.42
C ASP A 218 8.09 -21.77 9.89
N LEU A 219 8.17 -20.99 10.99
CA LEU A 219 7.04 -20.22 11.47
C LEU A 219 6.54 -19.20 10.42
N MET A 220 7.47 -18.51 9.74
CA MET A 220 7.09 -17.55 8.69
C MET A 220 6.48 -18.22 7.47
N ALA A 221 6.91 -19.43 7.12
CA ALA A 221 6.27 -20.20 6.05
C ALA A 221 4.78 -20.49 6.38
N ASP A 222 4.48 -20.84 7.62
CA ASP A 222 3.10 -21.06 8.08
C ASP A 222 2.29 -19.78 8.10
N VAL A 223 2.87 -18.66 8.55
CA VAL A 223 2.22 -17.34 8.53
C VAL A 223 1.90 -16.89 7.10
N ILE A 224 2.87 -16.99 6.18
CA ILE A 224 2.66 -16.62 4.77
C ILE A 224 1.60 -17.53 4.13
N ALA A 225 1.63 -18.83 4.43
CA ALA A 225 0.60 -19.75 3.97
C ALA A 225 -0.80 -19.37 4.50
N ALA A 226 -0.90 -18.94 5.76
CA ALA A 226 -2.14 -18.46 6.35
C ALA A 226 -2.64 -17.17 5.67
N GLN A 227 -1.74 -16.21 5.42
CA GLN A 227 -2.07 -14.97 4.69
C GLN A 227 -2.65 -15.27 3.29
N ILE A 228 -2.05 -16.20 2.54
CA ILE A 228 -2.50 -16.55 1.18
C ILE A 228 -3.80 -17.36 1.21
N ARG A 229 -3.94 -18.31 2.14
CA ARG A 229 -5.17 -19.12 2.28
C ARG A 229 -6.37 -18.26 2.68
N GLY A 230 -6.15 -17.23 3.49
CA GLY A 230 -7.21 -16.36 4.00
C GLY A 230 -8.25 -17.11 4.81
N THR A 231 -9.51 -16.83 4.56
CA THR A 231 -10.67 -17.41 5.23
C THR A 231 -11.32 -18.51 4.36
N PRO A 232 -12.28 -19.29 4.87
CA PRO A 232 -13.06 -20.20 4.03
C PRO A 232 -13.86 -19.52 2.91
N GLU A 233 -14.18 -18.22 3.07
CA GLU A 233 -15.01 -17.47 2.12
C GLU A 233 -14.16 -16.78 1.03
N PHE A 234 -12.91 -16.42 1.34
CA PHE A 234 -12.02 -15.72 0.41
C PHE A 234 -10.54 -15.91 0.74
N GLY A 235 -9.71 -15.97 -0.30
CA GLY A 235 -8.26 -16.00 -0.17
C GLY A 235 -7.67 -14.62 0.07
N GLY A 236 -6.42 -14.57 0.53
CA GLY A 236 -5.64 -13.36 0.62
C GLY A 236 -4.74 -13.12 -0.59
N ASP A 237 -4.34 -11.86 -0.78
CA ASP A 237 -3.32 -11.47 -1.73
C ASP A 237 -1.96 -11.36 -1.03
N GLN A 238 -0.89 -11.22 -1.82
CA GLN A 238 0.42 -10.92 -1.26
C GLN A 238 0.41 -9.53 -0.63
N THR A 239 0.85 -9.44 0.62
CA THR A 239 1.03 -8.17 1.34
C THR A 239 2.11 -7.31 0.71
N ALA A 240 1.97 -5.99 0.81
CA ALA A 240 2.94 -5.04 0.24
C ALA A 240 4.29 -5.07 0.95
N ILE A 241 4.33 -5.42 2.25
CA ILE A 241 5.56 -5.74 2.97
C ILE A 241 5.56 -7.22 3.36
N HIS A 242 6.76 -7.79 3.47
CA HIS A 242 6.92 -9.13 4.03
C HIS A 242 6.55 -9.16 5.51
N PRO A 243 6.03 -10.27 6.05
CA PRO A 243 5.89 -10.45 7.49
C PRO A 243 7.22 -10.23 8.19
N LEU A 244 7.25 -9.44 9.24
CA LEU A 244 8.43 -9.22 10.06
C LEU A 244 8.35 -10.08 11.33
N ILE A 245 9.49 -10.68 11.70
CA ILE A 245 9.68 -11.37 12.95
C ILE A 245 10.97 -10.87 13.59
N LEU A 246 10.85 -10.20 14.71
CA LEU A 246 11.93 -9.56 15.42
C LEU A 246 12.15 -10.34 16.73
N ALA A 247 13.08 -11.30 16.72
CA ALA A 247 13.29 -12.21 17.84
C ALA A 247 14.57 -11.88 18.63
N GLY A 248 14.46 -11.81 19.96
CA GLY A 248 15.58 -11.54 20.87
C GLY A 248 16.21 -10.18 20.60
N GLU A 249 17.53 -10.13 20.37
CA GLU A 249 18.25 -8.88 20.08
C GLU A 249 17.76 -8.17 18.81
N ALA A 250 17.26 -8.90 17.81
CA ALA A 250 16.71 -8.31 16.60
C ALA A 250 15.47 -7.45 16.88
N ALA A 251 14.77 -7.69 17.99
CA ALA A 251 13.64 -6.85 18.41
C ALA A 251 14.06 -5.45 18.93
N SER A 252 15.36 -5.20 19.11
CA SER A 252 15.88 -3.85 19.42
C SER A 252 15.87 -2.89 18.22
N THR A 253 15.46 -3.37 17.02
CA THR A 253 15.37 -2.59 15.78
C THR A 253 14.10 -2.96 15.00
N ALA A 254 13.76 -2.17 13.95
CA ALA A 254 12.43 -2.19 13.37
C ALA A 254 12.20 -3.17 12.22
N HIS A 255 13.18 -3.48 11.36
CA HIS A 255 12.90 -4.12 10.05
C HIS A 255 13.74 -5.37 9.69
N PRO A 256 14.38 -6.10 10.60
CA PRO A 256 14.98 -7.39 10.25
C PRO A 256 13.92 -8.37 9.75
N LEU A 257 14.32 -9.18 8.77
CA LEU A 257 13.52 -10.32 8.33
C LEU A 257 13.85 -11.56 9.16
N TRP A 258 13.08 -12.60 9.00
CA TRP A 258 13.35 -13.92 9.57
C TRP A 258 14.67 -14.52 9.05
N ASN A 259 15.19 -15.43 9.83
CA ASN A 259 16.34 -16.25 9.48
C ASN A 259 16.06 -17.74 9.82
N ASP A 260 17.07 -18.60 9.77
CA ASP A 260 16.96 -20.02 10.09
C ASP A 260 17.28 -20.37 11.56
N HIS A 261 17.52 -19.37 12.41
CA HIS A 261 17.74 -19.59 13.84
C HIS A 261 16.45 -20.01 14.54
N VAL A 262 16.62 -20.79 15.61
CA VAL A 262 15.49 -21.19 16.45
C VAL A 262 15.13 -20.07 17.43
N LEU A 263 13.86 -19.99 17.77
CA LEU A 263 13.38 -19.18 18.88
C LEU A 263 13.85 -19.81 20.20
N GLU A 264 14.28 -19.00 21.14
CA GLU A 264 14.85 -19.43 22.41
C GLU A 264 13.99 -19.02 23.60
N ASP A 265 14.08 -19.78 24.69
CA ASP A 265 13.44 -19.44 25.97
C ASP A 265 13.96 -18.08 26.49
N GLY A 266 13.09 -17.26 27.05
CA GLY A 266 13.42 -15.92 27.54
C GLY A 266 13.40 -14.82 26.47
N GLN A 267 13.23 -15.15 25.19
CA GLN A 267 13.19 -14.16 24.13
C GLN A 267 11.83 -13.43 24.06
N THR A 268 11.89 -12.15 23.71
CA THR A 268 10.75 -11.38 23.21
C THR A 268 10.76 -11.47 21.70
N VAL A 269 9.60 -11.73 21.10
CA VAL A 269 9.40 -11.83 19.65
C VAL A 269 8.29 -10.87 19.26
N ALA A 270 8.63 -9.84 18.52
CA ALA A 270 7.65 -8.95 17.92
C ALA A 270 7.34 -9.40 16.49
N PHE A 271 6.06 -9.44 16.16
CA PHE A 271 5.55 -9.72 14.83
C PHE A 271 4.88 -8.47 14.28
N GLU A 272 5.27 -8.02 13.09
CA GLU A 272 4.53 -7.07 12.29
C GLU A 272 4.05 -7.79 11.02
N LEU A 273 2.77 -8.07 10.97
CA LEU A 273 2.12 -8.88 9.94
C LEU A 273 1.02 -8.07 9.27
N GLY A 274 0.62 -8.48 8.07
CA GLY A 274 -0.52 -7.88 7.40
C GLY A 274 -1.46 -8.93 6.82
N GLY A 275 -2.71 -8.51 6.62
CA GLY A 275 -3.62 -9.14 5.68
C GLY A 275 -3.76 -8.27 4.46
N CYS A 276 -3.91 -8.89 3.30
CA CYS A 276 -4.12 -8.18 2.04
C CYS A 276 -5.30 -8.80 1.28
N ARG A 277 -6.19 -7.94 0.79
CA ARG A 277 -7.33 -8.33 -0.04
C ARG A 277 -7.54 -7.30 -1.14
N LYS A 278 -7.55 -7.73 -2.41
CA LYS A 278 -7.69 -6.83 -3.56
C LYS A 278 -6.69 -5.66 -3.51
N ARG A 279 -5.45 -5.96 -3.09
CA ARG A 279 -4.35 -5.04 -2.86
C ARG A 279 -4.51 -4.09 -1.67
N TYR A 280 -5.62 -4.11 -0.95
CA TYR A 280 -5.78 -3.34 0.30
C TYR A 280 -5.13 -4.08 1.45
N ASN A 281 -4.23 -3.40 2.14
CA ASN A 281 -3.45 -3.93 3.24
C ASN A 281 -3.99 -3.45 4.58
N VAL A 282 -3.97 -4.33 5.57
CA VAL A 282 -4.25 -4.04 6.98
C VAL A 282 -3.09 -4.58 7.80
N GLY A 283 -2.36 -3.71 8.47
CA GLY A 283 -1.24 -4.06 9.33
C GLY A 283 -1.69 -4.39 10.75
N LEU A 284 -1.01 -5.35 11.38
CA LEU A 284 -1.20 -5.75 12.77
C LEU A 284 0.15 -6.16 13.36
N ALA A 285 0.60 -5.48 14.43
CA ALA A 285 1.79 -5.88 15.18
C ALA A 285 1.44 -6.33 16.59
N ARG A 286 2.04 -7.43 17.00
CA ARG A 286 1.88 -8.03 18.35
C ARG A 286 3.18 -8.62 18.85
N THR A 287 3.30 -8.68 20.14
CA THR A 287 4.48 -9.22 20.82
C THR A 287 4.16 -10.50 21.57
N VAL A 288 5.04 -11.48 21.42
CA VAL A 288 5.06 -12.73 22.20
C VAL A 288 6.30 -12.72 23.09
N HIS A 289 6.20 -13.24 24.31
CA HIS A 289 7.35 -13.51 25.15
C HIS A 289 7.41 -15.00 25.52
N LEU A 290 8.57 -15.61 25.29
CA LEU A 290 8.82 -17.03 25.52
C LEU A 290 9.37 -17.24 26.94
N GLY A 291 8.52 -17.61 27.88
CA GLY A 291 8.88 -17.80 29.27
C GLY A 291 8.39 -16.69 30.23
N THR A 292 9.18 -16.38 31.25
CA THR A 292 8.80 -15.36 32.26
C THR A 292 9.28 -13.98 31.87
N PRO A 293 8.36 -12.99 31.64
CA PRO A 293 8.75 -11.65 31.24
C PRO A 293 9.48 -10.89 32.34
N SER A 294 10.47 -10.08 31.99
CA SER A 294 11.14 -9.16 32.89
C SER A 294 10.17 -8.08 33.40
N HIS A 295 10.47 -7.48 34.56
CA HIS A 295 9.71 -6.34 35.07
C HIS A 295 9.69 -5.17 34.05
N GLN A 296 10.81 -4.93 33.37
CA GLN A 296 10.93 -3.87 32.39
C GLN A 296 9.99 -4.11 31.18
N LEU A 297 9.91 -5.35 30.65
CA LEU A 297 8.97 -5.69 29.59
C LEU A 297 7.52 -5.48 30.04
N GLN A 298 7.18 -5.89 31.28
CA GLN A 298 5.82 -5.74 31.81
C GLN A 298 5.42 -4.25 31.93
N GLU A 299 6.30 -3.39 32.44
CA GLU A 299 6.02 -1.95 32.57
C GLU A 299 5.96 -1.25 31.21
N THR A 300 6.83 -1.63 30.27
CA THR A 300 6.79 -1.10 28.90
C THR A 300 5.50 -1.54 28.19
N ALA A 301 5.07 -2.79 28.35
CA ALA A 301 3.81 -3.28 27.78
C ALA A 301 2.60 -2.50 28.29
N LYS A 302 2.53 -2.24 29.61
CA LYS A 302 1.47 -1.39 30.18
C LYS A 302 1.45 0.02 29.57
N ALA A 303 2.64 0.64 29.42
CA ALA A 303 2.76 1.95 28.81
C ALA A 303 2.27 1.94 27.35
N VAL A 304 2.61 0.91 26.59
CA VAL A 304 2.22 0.77 25.16
C VAL A 304 0.73 0.52 25.02
N GLU A 305 0.13 -0.35 25.83
CA GLU A 305 -1.32 -0.60 25.84
C GLU A 305 -2.11 0.65 26.26
N GLU A 306 -1.67 1.34 27.32
CA GLU A 306 -2.27 2.60 27.75
C GLU A 306 -2.13 3.68 26.67
N GLY A 307 -0.96 3.73 26.02
CA GLY A 307 -0.68 4.65 24.93
C GLY A 307 -1.57 4.41 23.70
N MET A 308 -1.81 3.16 23.32
CA MET A 308 -2.72 2.83 22.22
C MET A 308 -4.14 3.28 22.55
N ASN A 309 -4.61 3.04 23.77
CA ASN A 309 -5.93 3.50 24.22
C ASN A 309 -6.03 5.04 24.20
N ALA A 310 -4.96 5.75 24.61
CA ALA A 310 -4.94 7.22 24.57
C ALA A 310 -4.96 7.77 23.13
N VAL A 311 -4.22 7.14 22.20
CA VAL A 311 -4.23 7.47 20.78
C VAL A 311 -5.60 7.25 20.17
N MET A 312 -6.22 6.10 20.42
CA MET A 312 -7.57 5.79 19.91
C MET A 312 -8.62 6.77 20.45
N ALA A 313 -8.54 7.16 21.71
CA ALA A 313 -9.43 8.15 22.32
C ALA A 313 -9.25 9.57 21.72
N ALA A 314 -8.06 9.91 21.22
CA ALA A 314 -7.76 11.19 20.59
C ALA A 314 -8.07 11.23 19.09
N LEU A 315 -8.07 10.07 18.42
CA LEU A 315 -8.18 9.98 16.97
C LEU A 315 -9.64 10.08 16.51
N ARG A 316 -9.94 11.11 15.72
CA ARG A 316 -11.21 11.33 15.02
C ARG A 316 -10.98 12.28 13.85
N ALA A 317 -12.01 12.49 13.03
CA ALA A 317 -11.96 13.49 11.95
C ALA A 317 -11.65 14.90 12.49
N ASP A 318 -10.96 15.69 11.66
CA ASP A 318 -10.60 17.10 11.87
C ASP A 318 -9.61 17.39 13.02
N VAL A 319 -9.09 16.38 13.72
CA VAL A 319 -7.97 16.56 14.66
C VAL A 319 -6.65 16.62 13.89
N PHE A 320 -5.68 17.38 14.39
CA PHE A 320 -4.35 17.35 13.79
C PHE A 320 -3.61 16.04 14.15
N ALA A 321 -2.90 15.46 13.19
CA ALA A 321 -2.11 14.25 13.42
C ALA A 321 -1.09 14.41 14.56
N GLY A 322 -0.55 15.63 14.75
CA GLY A 322 0.33 15.95 15.87
C GLY A 322 -0.34 15.92 17.23
N ASP A 323 -1.64 16.27 17.32
CA ASP A 323 -2.39 16.20 18.58
C ASP A 323 -2.63 14.74 19.00
N VAL A 324 -2.86 13.86 18.04
CA VAL A 324 -2.96 12.40 18.26
C VAL A 324 -1.60 11.86 18.77
N HIS A 325 -0.48 12.28 18.15
CA HIS A 325 0.85 11.94 18.66
C HIS A 325 1.07 12.45 20.09
N ALA A 326 0.62 13.66 20.42
CA ALA A 326 0.77 14.23 21.76
C ALA A 326 0.02 13.45 22.85
N ALA A 327 -1.05 12.73 22.50
CA ALA A 327 -1.74 11.82 23.43
C ALA A 327 -0.83 10.65 23.85
N TRP A 328 -0.09 10.07 22.90
CA TRP A 328 0.94 9.06 23.17
C TRP A 328 2.10 9.64 24.00
N GLN A 329 2.62 10.82 23.62
CA GLN A 329 3.74 11.42 24.33
C GLN A 329 3.46 11.62 25.82
N LYS A 330 2.24 12.03 26.19
CA LYS A 330 1.83 12.17 27.59
C LYS A 330 1.91 10.86 28.39
N VAL A 331 1.66 9.72 27.72
CA VAL A 331 1.82 8.40 28.35
C VAL A 331 3.29 8.08 28.54
N LEU A 332 4.12 8.25 27.49
CA LEU A 332 5.57 8.04 27.57
C LEU A 332 6.22 8.83 28.73
N ASP A 333 5.86 10.12 28.84
CA ASP A 333 6.41 11.01 29.87
C ASP A 333 6.12 10.47 31.29
N ARG A 334 4.96 9.90 31.54
CA ARG A 334 4.60 9.31 32.85
C ARG A 334 5.39 8.06 33.19
N TYR A 335 5.76 7.26 32.18
CA TYR A 335 6.57 6.07 32.35
C TYR A 335 8.07 6.31 32.23
N GLY A 336 8.49 7.57 31.93
CA GLY A 336 9.90 7.90 31.73
C GLY A 336 10.51 7.20 30.50
N LEU A 337 9.69 6.92 29.48
CA LEU A 337 10.08 6.26 28.24
C LEU A 337 10.23 7.26 27.11
N GLU A 338 11.01 6.93 26.07
CA GLU A 338 11.23 7.75 24.89
C GLU A 338 11.00 6.93 23.60
N LYS A 339 10.32 7.55 22.62
CA LYS A 339 10.20 7.03 21.25
C LYS A 339 10.43 8.18 20.27
N LYS A 340 11.46 8.06 19.44
CA LYS A 340 11.87 9.13 18.50
C LYS A 340 11.16 9.07 17.15
N SER A 341 10.69 7.87 16.73
CA SER A 341 10.01 7.70 15.44
C SER A 341 8.54 8.15 15.51
N ARG A 342 7.96 8.45 14.34
CA ARG A 342 6.51 8.64 14.20
C ARG A 342 5.76 7.41 14.74
N ILE A 343 4.48 7.60 15.09
CA ILE A 343 3.64 6.55 15.66
C ILE A 343 2.60 5.99 14.68
N GLY A 344 2.62 6.41 13.42
CA GLY A 344 1.67 5.89 12.44
C GLY A 344 1.62 6.70 11.17
N TYR A 345 0.86 6.18 10.23
CA TYR A 345 0.69 6.71 8.88
C TYR A 345 -0.59 6.14 8.23
N SER A 346 -1.03 6.74 7.11
CA SER A 346 -2.16 6.20 6.34
C SER A 346 -1.79 4.93 5.58
N ILE A 347 -2.75 4.00 5.47
CA ILE A 347 -2.61 2.70 4.82
C ILE A 347 -3.82 2.42 3.92
N GLY A 348 -3.63 1.61 2.87
CA GLY A 348 -4.70 1.28 1.94
C GLY A 348 -4.26 0.33 0.84
N ALA A 349 -4.64 0.63 -0.42
CA ALA A 349 -4.18 -0.11 -1.57
C ALA A 349 -2.68 0.09 -1.78
N ALA A 350 -1.92 -1.00 -1.85
CA ALA A 350 -0.47 -0.90 -1.98
C ALA A 350 0.15 -2.14 -2.63
N TYR A 351 1.29 -1.90 -3.28
CA TYR A 351 2.22 -2.90 -3.79
C TYR A 351 3.56 -2.80 -3.05
N ALA A 352 4.34 -3.87 -3.09
CA ALA A 352 5.69 -3.82 -2.54
C ALA A 352 6.48 -2.61 -3.09
N PRO A 353 7.34 -1.98 -2.30
CA PRO A 353 7.88 -2.46 -1.04
C PRO A 353 7.21 -1.89 0.22
N ASP A 354 6.12 -1.11 0.12
CA ASP A 354 5.50 -0.40 1.24
C ASP A 354 3.97 -0.41 1.14
N TRP A 355 3.31 -0.49 2.26
CA TRP A 355 1.85 -0.35 2.37
C TRP A 355 1.38 1.05 2.80
N GLY A 356 2.31 1.93 3.19
CA GLY A 356 2.02 3.31 3.53
C GLY A 356 1.64 4.14 2.30
N GLU A 357 0.70 5.07 2.49
CA GLU A 357 0.26 5.95 1.39
C GLU A 357 1.08 7.23 1.27
N HIS A 358 2.08 7.45 2.11
CA HIS A 358 2.98 8.62 2.13
C HIS A 358 2.25 9.97 2.28
N THR A 359 1.08 9.98 2.91
CA THR A 359 0.27 11.19 3.13
C THR A 359 0.27 11.60 4.60
N LEU A 360 -0.66 11.03 5.41
CA LEU A 360 -0.67 11.30 6.85
C LEU A 360 0.56 10.71 7.56
N SER A 361 1.08 11.47 8.53
CA SER A 361 2.16 11.02 9.39
C SER A 361 1.93 11.52 10.82
N PHE A 362 1.80 10.59 11.77
CA PHE A 362 1.55 10.91 13.18
C PHE A 362 2.88 11.14 13.91
N ARG A 363 3.35 12.39 13.91
CA ARG A 363 4.62 12.84 14.48
C ARG A 363 4.42 14.16 15.24
N PRO A 364 5.40 14.59 16.06
CA PRO A 364 5.27 15.83 16.82
C PRO A 364 4.97 17.05 15.92
N ASN A 365 4.04 17.88 16.35
CA ASN A 365 3.68 19.15 15.72
C ASN A 365 3.13 19.07 14.29
N GLU A 366 2.74 17.89 13.81
CA GLU A 366 2.11 17.74 12.49
C GLU A 366 0.76 18.45 12.45
N LYS A 367 0.57 19.32 11.45
CA LYS A 367 -0.61 20.17 11.29
C LYS A 367 -1.58 19.71 10.21
N VAL A 368 -1.37 18.53 9.67
CA VAL A 368 -2.30 17.93 8.72
C VAL A 368 -3.52 17.42 9.50
N PRO A 369 -4.75 17.90 9.18
CA PRO A 369 -5.96 17.39 9.78
C PRO A 369 -6.23 15.98 9.24
N VAL A 370 -6.68 15.09 10.11
CA VAL A 370 -7.06 13.72 9.74
C VAL A 370 -8.46 13.75 9.14
N PRO A 371 -8.69 13.34 7.88
CA PRO A 371 -10.03 13.35 7.31
C PRO A 371 -10.87 12.16 7.82
N GLU A 372 -12.20 12.36 7.83
CA GLU A 372 -13.15 11.26 7.97
C GLU A 372 -12.93 10.22 6.86
N ASN A 373 -13.12 8.94 7.16
CA ASN A 373 -12.86 7.81 6.27
C ASN A 373 -11.38 7.62 5.86
N ALA A 374 -10.43 8.28 6.50
CA ALA A 374 -9.05 7.82 6.44
C ALA A 374 -8.91 6.47 7.16
N VAL A 375 -8.00 5.62 6.67
CA VAL A 375 -7.55 4.44 7.40
C VAL A 375 -6.08 4.61 7.72
N VAL A 376 -5.73 4.42 8.98
CA VAL A 376 -4.38 4.67 9.49
C VAL A 376 -3.85 3.45 10.25
N HIS A 377 -2.57 3.17 10.07
CA HIS A 377 -1.84 2.18 10.85
C HIS A 377 -1.08 2.90 11.96
N ILE A 378 -1.55 2.74 13.20
CA ILE A 378 -0.85 3.26 14.39
C ILE A 378 0.02 2.15 14.95
N ILE A 379 1.32 2.42 15.09
CA ILE A 379 2.32 1.46 15.56
C ILE A 379 3.16 2.05 16.71
N LEU A 380 3.05 1.45 17.87
CA LEU A 380 3.77 1.82 19.10
C LEU A 380 4.90 0.82 19.37
N GLY A 381 5.90 0.81 18.47
CA GLY A 381 7.11 -0.01 18.65
C GLY A 381 8.07 0.66 19.64
N MET A 382 8.56 -0.12 20.61
CA MET A 382 9.56 0.27 21.61
C MET A 382 10.81 -0.58 21.39
N TRP A 383 11.85 0.02 20.80
CA TRP A 383 13.14 -0.63 20.55
C TRP A 383 14.10 -0.26 21.67
N MET A 384 14.36 -1.25 22.54
CA MET A 384 15.15 -1.11 23.76
C MET A 384 16.55 -1.72 23.55
N ASP A 385 17.43 -1.56 24.51
CA ASP A 385 18.77 -2.17 24.46
C ASP A 385 18.68 -3.70 24.59
N GLY A 386 19.00 -4.42 23.52
CA GLY A 386 18.98 -5.89 23.43
C GLY A 386 17.61 -6.55 23.34
N TRP A 387 16.50 -5.79 23.29
CA TRP A 387 15.14 -6.31 23.12
C TRP A 387 14.17 -5.23 22.61
N GLY A 388 12.96 -5.62 22.29
CA GLY A 388 11.92 -4.66 21.92
C GLY A 388 10.54 -5.29 21.92
N MET A 389 9.52 -4.46 21.70
CA MET A 389 8.15 -4.89 21.55
C MET A 389 7.38 -3.98 20.61
N GLU A 390 6.33 -4.52 20.00
CA GLU A 390 5.44 -3.77 19.12
C GLU A 390 3.98 -4.07 19.43
N LEU A 391 3.17 -3.03 19.35
CA LEU A 391 1.72 -3.09 19.32
C LEU A 391 1.26 -2.14 18.23
N SER A 392 0.46 -2.62 17.27
CA SER A 392 -0.17 -1.75 16.29
C SER A 392 -1.64 -2.07 16.08
N GLU A 393 -2.38 -1.09 15.57
CA GLU A 393 -3.76 -1.21 15.13
C GLU A 393 -3.94 -0.50 13.79
N THR A 394 -4.70 -1.10 12.90
CA THR A 394 -5.24 -0.37 11.73
C THR A 394 -6.62 0.15 12.08
N LEU A 395 -6.77 1.49 12.02
CA LEU A 395 -7.92 2.23 12.52
C LEU A 395 -8.63 2.95 11.37
N HIS A 396 -9.94 2.75 11.26
CA HIS A 396 -10.83 3.54 10.40
C HIS A 396 -11.28 4.78 11.16
N VAL A 397 -10.99 5.95 10.64
CA VAL A 397 -11.33 7.24 11.24
C VAL A 397 -12.77 7.60 10.93
N THR A 398 -13.55 7.86 11.97
CA THR A 398 -14.94 8.30 11.87
C THR A 398 -15.08 9.76 12.32
N LYS A 399 -16.25 10.34 12.12
CA LYS A 399 -16.53 11.71 12.53
C LYS A 399 -16.29 11.96 14.03
N THR A 400 -16.56 10.99 14.89
CA THR A 400 -16.53 11.15 16.34
C THR A 400 -15.47 10.32 17.07
N GLY A 401 -14.73 9.48 16.36
CA GLY A 401 -13.75 8.56 16.93
C GLY A 401 -13.05 7.75 15.86
N CYS A 402 -12.65 6.53 16.21
CA CYS A 402 -12.11 5.55 15.27
C CYS A 402 -12.56 4.13 15.64
N ASP A 403 -12.64 3.26 14.63
CA ASP A 403 -12.95 1.85 14.77
C ASP A 403 -11.71 1.01 14.43
N LYS A 404 -11.40 0.01 15.24
CA LYS A 404 -10.42 -1.02 14.87
C LYS A 404 -10.95 -1.82 13.68
N LEU A 405 -10.10 -2.09 12.69
CA LEU A 405 -10.46 -3.01 11.61
C LEU A 405 -10.27 -4.47 12.02
N ALA A 406 -9.22 -4.78 12.77
CA ALA A 406 -8.96 -6.11 13.32
C ALA A 406 -9.42 -6.21 14.78
N ASP A 407 -10.00 -7.36 15.14
CA ASP A 407 -10.35 -7.70 16.53
C ASP A 407 -9.38 -8.75 17.07
N PHE A 408 -8.26 -8.28 17.61
CA PHE A 408 -7.20 -9.13 18.14
C PHE A 408 -6.66 -8.58 19.46
N PRO A 409 -6.32 -9.45 20.47
CA PRO A 409 -5.84 -9.01 21.77
C PRO A 409 -4.59 -8.12 21.68
N GLN A 410 -4.52 -7.08 22.54
CA GLN A 410 -3.43 -6.10 22.54
C GLN A 410 -2.29 -6.44 23.51
N HIS A 411 -2.52 -7.31 24.48
CA HIS A 411 -1.52 -7.66 25.48
C HIS A 411 -0.36 -8.48 24.89
N VAL A 412 0.78 -8.44 25.56
CA VAL A 412 1.90 -9.35 25.27
C VAL A 412 1.47 -10.79 25.53
N HIS A 413 1.55 -11.64 24.51
CA HIS A 413 1.23 -13.06 24.65
C HIS A 413 2.37 -13.80 25.35
N LEU A 414 2.05 -14.50 26.44
CA LEU A 414 3.03 -15.25 27.24
C LEU A 414 2.95 -16.74 26.92
N VAL A 415 4.01 -17.27 26.34
CA VAL A 415 4.17 -18.71 26.11
C VAL A 415 4.88 -19.31 27.31
N GLN A 416 4.11 -20.03 28.16
CA GLN A 416 4.67 -20.77 29.29
C GLN A 416 5.18 -22.14 28.83
N ARG A 417 6.17 -22.68 29.60
CA ARG A 417 6.72 -24.03 29.37
C ARG A 417 5.69 -25.13 29.55
#